data_edcb706d3c6b97312cf076ba9b717de8
#
_entry.id   edcb706d3c6b97312cf076ba9b717de8
#
_cell.length_a   1.000
_cell.length_b   1.000
_cell.length_c   1.000
_cell.angle_alpha   90.00
_cell.angle_beta   90.00
_cell.angle_gamma   90.00
#
_symmetry.space_group_name_H-M   'P 1'
#
loop_
_entity.id
_entity.type
_entity.pdbx_description
1 polymer ?
#
loop_
_entity_poly.entity_id
_entity_poly.type
_entity_poly.pdbx_seq_one_letter_code
_entity_poly.pdbx_strand_id
1 'polypeptide(L)'
;ESAQSIAYAAVDTILVQRNWLLGKRIAIECLNENGKADYGKKTMKKLSSELKEKYGKGFDFSSLYKYMKFHQEFPQILDSLRPKSGRPLSWTHYRILLQETSPEARVWYAKEAQEQAWSVRTLQRNISSQYY
;
A
#
# COMPACT_ATOMS: atom_id res chain seq x y z
N GLU A 1 -3.68 -26.64 -1.45
CA GLU A 1 -2.70 -25.61 -1.80
C GLU A 1 -1.28 -26.07 -1.47
N SER A 2 -0.32 -25.68 -2.30
CA SER A 2 1.07 -26.02 -2.04
C SER A 2 1.64 -25.18 -0.91
N ALA A 3 2.66 -25.71 -0.22
CA ALA A 3 3.38 -24.98 0.80
C ALA A 3 3.99 -23.69 0.24
N GLN A 4 4.36 -23.69 -1.04
CA GLN A 4 4.91 -22.54 -1.72
C GLN A 4 3.88 -21.39 -1.82
N SER A 5 2.62 -21.69 -2.16
CA SER A 5 1.55 -20.69 -2.20
C SER A 5 1.29 -20.08 -0.85
N ILE A 6 1.32 -20.91 0.22
CA ILE A 6 1.14 -20.43 1.58
C ILE A 6 2.28 -19.50 1.97
N ALA A 7 3.51 -19.84 1.60
CA ALA A 7 4.69 -19.03 1.90
C ALA A 7 4.61 -17.67 1.17
N TYR A 8 4.22 -17.64 -0.09
CA TYR A 8 4.07 -16.38 -0.83
C TYR A 8 2.98 -15.49 -0.24
N ALA A 9 1.85 -16.08 0.16
CA ALA A 9 0.77 -15.32 0.79
C ALA A 9 1.23 -14.70 2.11
N ALA A 10 2.02 -15.44 2.91
CA ALA A 10 2.55 -14.94 4.17
C ALA A 10 3.51 -13.78 3.95
N VAL A 11 4.41 -13.90 2.94
CA VAL A 11 5.35 -12.83 2.60
C VAL A 11 4.59 -11.58 2.13
N ASP A 12 3.58 -11.75 1.28
CA ASP A 12 2.76 -10.64 0.80
C ASP A 12 2.09 -9.91 1.98
N THR A 13 1.51 -10.66 2.90
CA THR A 13 0.85 -10.08 4.07
C THR A 13 1.82 -9.29 4.94
N ILE A 14 3.00 -9.84 5.20
CA ILE A 14 4.03 -9.19 6.02
C ILE A 14 4.50 -7.91 5.34
N LEU A 15 4.72 -7.95 4.03
CA LEU A 15 5.18 -6.80 3.28
C LEU A 15 4.14 -5.67 3.28
N VAL A 16 2.88 -6.00 3.08
CA VAL A 16 1.78 -5.03 3.11
C VAL A 16 1.68 -4.40 4.49
N GLN A 17 1.74 -5.22 5.54
CA GLN A 17 1.69 -4.74 6.92
C GLN A 17 2.86 -3.81 7.23
N ARG A 18 4.07 -4.18 6.81
CA ARG A 18 5.27 -3.34 6.99
C ARG A 18 5.08 -1.98 6.32
N ASN A 19 4.61 -1.98 5.07
CA ASN A 19 4.46 -0.75 4.30
C ASN A 19 3.40 0.16 4.91
N TRP A 20 2.32 -0.41 5.44
CA TRP A 20 1.29 0.37 6.12
C TRP A 20 1.83 1.02 7.41
N LEU A 21 2.59 0.26 8.19
CA LEU A 21 3.19 0.76 9.43
C LEU A 21 4.24 1.83 9.15
N LEU A 22 5.03 1.64 8.09
CA LEU A 22 5.98 2.66 7.64
C LEU A 22 5.23 3.94 7.23
N GLY A 23 4.14 3.79 6.49
CA GLY A 23 3.31 4.92 6.09
C GLY A 23 2.72 5.66 7.27
N LYS A 24 2.29 4.94 8.28
CA LYS A 24 1.78 5.53 9.52
C LYS A 24 2.85 6.38 10.20
N ARG A 25 4.06 5.84 10.32
CA ARG A 25 5.18 6.55 10.95
C ARG A 25 5.56 7.79 10.16
N ILE A 26 5.63 7.66 8.83
CA ILE A 26 5.94 8.77 7.95
C ILE A 26 4.88 9.87 8.08
N ALA A 27 3.62 9.51 8.11
CA ALA A 27 2.52 10.46 8.24
C ALA A 27 2.63 11.22 9.56
N ILE A 28 2.91 10.53 10.66
CA ILE A 28 3.07 11.15 11.97
C ILE A 28 4.21 12.16 11.94
N GLU A 29 5.38 11.77 11.41
CA GLU A 29 6.55 12.64 11.37
C GLU A 29 6.33 13.87 10.46
N CYS A 30 5.70 13.66 9.30
CA CYS A 30 5.52 14.75 8.33
C CYS A 30 4.36 15.67 8.67
N LEU A 31 3.29 15.16 9.29
CA LEU A 31 2.10 15.96 9.59
C LEU A 31 2.17 16.66 10.94
N ASN A 32 2.99 16.18 11.87
CA ASN A 32 3.15 16.79 13.18
C ASN A 32 3.94 18.11 13.16
N GLU A 33 4.52 18.46 12.02
CA GLU A 33 5.31 19.68 11.90
C GLU A 33 4.46 20.84 11.39
N ASN A 34 3.37 21.13 12.09
CA ASN A 34 2.51 22.31 11.93
C ASN A 34 1.79 22.39 10.58
N GLY A 35 1.55 21.27 9.92
CA GLY A 35 0.74 21.22 8.71
C GLY A 35 1.32 21.96 7.51
N LYS A 36 2.59 22.33 7.54
CA LYS A 36 3.24 22.98 6.40
C LYS A 36 3.71 21.93 5.41
N ALA A 37 3.07 21.90 4.26
CA ALA A 37 3.37 20.92 3.22
C ALA A 37 4.85 20.91 2.81
N ASP A 38 5.47 22.09 2.77
CA ASP A 38 6.89 22.22 2.40
C ASP A 38 7.82 21.58 3.44
N TYR A 39 7.45 21.69 4.69
CA TYR A 39 8.23 21.11 5.78
C TYR A 39 8.13 19.57 5.75
N GLY A 40 6.93 19.07 5.51
CA GLY A 40 6.72 17.64 5.35
C GLY A 40 7.51 17.06 4.19
N LYS A 41 7.59 17.78 3.07
CA LYS A 41 8.41 17.37 1.91
C LYS A 41 9.88 17.30 2.26
N LYS A 42 10.41 18.29 2.97
CA LYS A 42 11.81 18.30 3.39
C LYS A 42 12.12 17.14 4.33
N THR A 43 11.24 16.89 5.29
CA THR A 43 11.38 15.79 6.23
C THR A 43 11.36 14.45 5.49
N MET A 44 10.45 14.29 4.52
CA MET A 44 10.35 13.06 3.74
C MET A 44 11.59 12.84 2.87
N LYS A 45 12.12 13.90 2.25
CA LYS A 45 13.35 13.80 1.44
C LYS A 45 14.55 13.39 2.30
N LYS A 46 14.68 13.98 3.48
CA LYS A 46 15.75 13.65 4.41
C LYS A 46 15.63 12.20 4.86
N LEU A 47 14.44 11.79 5.25
CA LEU A 47 14.17 10.41 5.68
C LEU A 47 14.45 9.42 4.55
N SER A 48 14.04 9.75 3.31
CA SER A 48 14.31 8.93 2.14
C SER A 48 15.80 8.73 1.92
N SER A 49 16.58 9.82 2.00
CA SER A 49 18.04 9.73 1.83
C SER A 49 18.67 8.83 2.89
N GLU A 50 18.28 8.98 4.13
CA GLU A 50 18.82 8.19 5.24
C GLU A 50 18.45 6.70 5.10
N LEU A 51 17.19 6.40 4.79
CA LEU A 51 16.73 5.03 4.68
C LEU A 51 17.28 4.35 3.43
N LYS A 52 17.37 5.07 2.31
CA LYS A 52 17.92 4.54 1.07
C LYS A 52 19.39 4.16 1.24
N GLU A 53 20.15 5.02 1.92
CA GLU A 53 21.57 4.76 2.20
C GLU A 53 21.73 3.53 3.09
N LYS A 54 20.85 3.38 4.08
CA LYS A 54 20.94 2.30 5.06
C LYS A 54 20.36 0.97 4.55
N TYR A 55 19.24 1.01 3.83
CA TYR A 55 18.49 -0.18 3.44
C TYR A 55 18.36 -0.40 1.93
N GLY A 56 18.75 0.57 1.11
CA GLY A 56 18.74 0.43 -0.35
C GLY A 56 17.39 0.71 -0.99
N LYS A 57 17.10 -0.04 -2.05
CA LYS A 57 15.89 0.14 -2.86
C LYS A 57 14.62 -0.06 -2.02
N GLY A 58 13.56 0.65 -2.39
CA GLY A 58 12.28 0.57 -1.70
C GLY A 58 12.08 1.67 -0.69
N PHE A 59 13.10 2.51 -0.46
CA PHE A 59 13.03 3.62 0.48
C PHE A 59 13.31 4.97 -0.18
N ASP A 60 13.15 5.04 -1.50
CA ASP A 60 13.21 6.30 -2.21
C ASP A 60 11.98 7.17 -1.90
N PHE A 61 12.05 8.43 -2.25
CA PHE A 61 10.97 9.39 -1.98
C PHE A 61 9.62 8.92 -2.49
N SER A 62 9.58 8.41 -3.73
CA SER A 62 8.35 7.94 -4.34
C SER A 62 7.73 6.78 -3.56
N SER A 63 8.55 5.83 -3.13
CA SER A 63 8.09 4.68 -2.34
C SER A 63 7.54 5.12 -0.98
N LEU A 64 8.25 6.01 -0.29
CA LEU A 64 7.80 6.51 1.01
C LEU A 64 6.48 7.27 0.89
N TYR A 65 6.32 8.04 -0.17
CA TYR A 65 5.07 8.76 -0.44
C TYR A 65 3.92 7.77 -0.63
N LYS A 66 4.16 6.68 -1.35
CA LYS A 66 3.14 5.63 -1.56
C LYS A 66 2.77 4.93 -0.25
N TYR A 67 3.75 4.67 0.61
CA TYR A 67 3.47 4.07 1.92
C TYR A 67 2.60 5.01 2.76
N MET A 68 2.91 6.29 2.79
CA MET A 68 2.12 7.28 3.52
C MET A 68 0.70 7.35 2.96
N LYS A 69 0.56 7.41 1.65
CA LYS A 69 -0.74 7.45 0.99
C LYS A 69 -1.55 6.18 1.28
N PHE A 70 -0.87 5.02 1.27
CA PHE A 70 -1.49 3.75 1.60
C PHE A 70 -2.09 3.77 3.00
N HIS A 71 -1.35 4.24 3.97
CA HIS A 71 -1.84 4.38 5.34
C HIS A 71 -3.06 5.31 5.40
N GLN A 72 -3.03 6.42 4.69
CA GLN A 72 -4.10 7.40 4.71
C GLN A 72 -5.37 6.90 4.02
N GLU A 73 -5.22 6.19 2.92
CA GLU A 73 -6.36 5.73 2.10
C GLU A 73 -6.96 4.41 2.59
N PHE A 74 -6.20 3.62 3.35
CA PHE A 74 -6.66 2.35 3.90
C PHE A 74 -6.44 2.32 5.42
N PRO A 75 -7.13 3.19 6.18
CA PRO A 75 -6.83 3.35 7.62
C PRO A 75 -7.11 2.10 8.45
N GLN A 76 -7.94 1.18 7.96
CA GLN A 76 -8.29 -0.03 8.70
C GLN A 76 -7.70 -1.29 8.08
N ILE A 77 -6.59 -1.14 7.35
CA ILE A 77 -6.01 -2.26 6.62
C ILE A 77 -5.59 -3.41 7.55
N LEU A 78 -5.14 -3.09 8.77
CA LEU A 78 -4.69 -4.13 9.70
C LEU A 78 -5.83 -5.09 10.06
N ASP A 79 -7.07 -4.59 10.08
CA ASP A 79 -8.23 -5.42 10.37
C ASP A 79 -8.60 -6.33 9.20
N SER A 80 -8.22 -5.95 7.98
CA SER A 80 -8.59 -6.65 6.76
C SER A 80 -7.45 -7.46 6.15
N LEU A 81 -6.28 -7.53 6.81
CA LEU A 81 -5.14 -8.31 6.31
C LEU A 81 -5.37 -9.81 6.33
N ARG A 82 -6.38 -10.28 7.06
CA ARG A 82 -6.78 -11.68 7.09
C ARG A 82 -8.15 -11.81 6.45
N PRO A 83 -8.22 -11.92 5.13
CA PRO A 83 -9.51 -12.04 4.47
C PRO A 83 -10.21 -13.34 4.88
N LYS A 84 -11.52 -13.27 5.06
CA LYS A 84 -12.34 -14.43 5.41
C LYS A 84 -12.43 -15.41 4.25
N SER A 85 -12.25 -14.91 3.05
CA SER A 85 -12.26 -15.69 1.82
C SER A 85 -11.30 -15.05 0.83
N GLY A 86 -10.79 -15.84 -0.10
CA GLY A 86 -9.89 -15.36 -1.12
C GLY A 86 -8.44 -15.28 -0.66
N ARG A 87 -7.61 -14.79 -1.53
CA ARG A 87 -6.17 -14.66 -1.30
C ARG A 87 -5.83 -13.24 -0.88
N PRO A 88 -4.91 -13.04 0.10
CA PRO A 88 -4.50 -11.70 0.49
C PRO A 88 -3.95 -10.94 -0.73
N LEU A 89 -4.24 -9.65 -0.80
CA LEU A 89 -3.70 -8.80 -1.84
C LEU A 89 -2.23 -8.52 -1.58
N SER A 90 -1.43 -8.46 -2.64
CA SER A 90 -0.01 -8.11 -2.57
C SER A 90 0.16 -6.60 -2.52
N TRP A 91 1.38 -6.16 -2.21
CA TRP A 91 1.73 -4.74 -2.27
C TRP A 91 1.50 -4.17 -3.68
N THR A 92 1.79 -4.94 -4.72
CA THR A 92 1.56 -4.49 -6.10
C THR A 92 0.08 -4.24 -6.36
N HIS A 93 -0.83 -5.07 -5.82
CA HIS A 93 -2.26 -4.80 -5.90
C HIS A 93 -2.60 -3.45 -5.28
N TYR A 94 -2.11 -3.18 -4.07
CA TYR A 94 -2.40 -1.91 -3.39
C TYR A 94 -1.81 -0.71 -4.12
N ARG A 95 -0.63 -0.84 -4.71
CA ARG A 95 -0.05 0.22 -5.52
C ARG A 95 -0.95 0.60 -6.69
N ILE A 96 -1.54 -0.39 -7.33
CA ILE A 96 -2.48 -0.17 -8.44
C ILE A 96 -3.77 0.48 -7.92
N LEU A 97 -4.29 0.01 -6.79
CA LEU A 97 -5.47 0.58 -6.18
C LEU A 97 -5.27 2.06 -5.81
N LEU A 98 -4.08 2.43 -5.39
CA LEU A 98 -3.78 3.82 -5.03
C LEU A 98 -3.82 4.76 -6.23
N GLN A 99 -3.77 4.24 -7.45
CA GLN A 99 -3.91 5.06 -8.66
C GLN A 99 -5.38 5.43 -8.93
N GLU A 100 -6.32 4.70 -8.35
CA GLU A 100 -7.74 5.02 -8.47
C GLU A 100 -8.08 6.22 -7.59
N THR A 101 -8.66 7.26 -8.20
CA THR A 101 -8.93 8.52 -7.52
C THR A 101 -10.22 8.49 -6.70
N SER A 102 -11.18 7.66 -7.07
CA SER A 102 -12.45 7.54 -6.34
C SER A 102 -12.26 6.63 -5.12
N PRO A 103 -12.45 7.14 -3.88
CA PRO A 103 -12.36 6.28 -2.70
C PRO A 103 -13.36 5.13 -2.71
N GLU A 104 -14.58 5.37 -3.18
CA GLU A 104 -15.61 4.34 -3.27
C GLU A 104 -15.21 3.24 -4.25
N ALA A 105 -14.71 3.61 -5.43
CA ALA A 105 -14.25 2.65 -6.42
C ALA A 105 -13.05 1.87 -5.90
N ARG A 106 -12.13 2.53 -5.21
CA ARG A 106 -10.94 1.90 -4.65
C ARG A 106 -11.31 0.79 -3.66
N VAL A 107 -12.22 1.07 -2.74
CA VAL A 107 -12.70 0.08 -1.77
C VAL A 107 -13.39 -1.07 -2.49
N TRP A 108 -14.21 -0.77 -3.48
CA TRP A 108 -14.92 -1.78 -4.24
C TRP A 108 -13.95 -2.71 -4.98
N TYR A 109 -12.96 -2.14 -5.67
CA TYR A 109 -11.94 -2.93 -6.39
C TYR A 109 -11.13 -3.80 -5.43
N ALA A 110 -10.77 -3.27 -4.27
CA ALA A 110 -10.01 -4.04 -3.27
C ALA A 110 -10.80 -5.26 -2.81
N LYS A 111 -12.09 -5.08 -2.53
CA LYS A 111 -12.96 -6.16 -2.09
C LYS A 111 -13.15 -7.20 -3.17
N GLU A 112 -13.42 -6.77 -4.39
CA GLU A 112 -13.60 -7.70 -5.52
C GLU A 112 -12.33 -8.47 -5.83
N ALA A 113 -11.17 -7.79 -5.79
CA ALA A 113 -9.90 -8.45 -6.02
C ALA A 113 -9.62 -9.54 -5.00
N GLN A 114 -9.97 -9.31 -3.73
CA GLN A 114 -9.82 -10.33 -2.70
C GLN A 114 -10.81 -11.48 -2.89
N GLU A 115 -12.09 -11.17 -3.07
CA GLU A 115 -13.14 -12.19 -3.16
C GLU A 115 -13.01 -13.04 -4.42
N GLN A 116 -12.63 -12.42 -5.54
CA GLN A 116 -12.50 -13.09 -6.83
C GLN A 116 -11.08 -13.59 -7.10
N ALA A 117 -10.16 -13.36 -6.17
CA ALA A 117 -8.76 -13.74 -6.33
C ALA A 117 -8.14 -13.19 -7.61
N TRP A 118 -8.41 -11.92 -7.91
CA TRP A 118 -7.87 -11.28 -9.11
C TRP A 118 -6.35 -11.16 -9.03
N SER A 119 -5.68 -11.52 -10.13
CA SER A 119 -4.26 -11.23 -10.28
C SER A 119 -4.06 -9.72 -10.43
N VAL A 120 -2.81 -9.28 -10.26
CA VAL A 120 -2.42 -7.89 -10.52
C VAL A 120 -2.86 -7.46 -11.91
N ARG A 121 -2.65 -8.32 -12.91
CA ARG A 121 -3.00 -8.04 -14.29
C ARG A 121 -4.50 -7.85 -14.47
N THR A 122 -5.31 -8.73 -13.87
CA THR A 122 -6.76 -8.65 -13.94
C THR A 122 -7.26 -7.37 -13.26
N LEU A 123 -6.72 -7.04 -12.09
CA LEU A 123 -7.08 -5.83 -11.38
C LEU A 123 -6.77 -4.58 -12.22
N GLN A 124 -5.57 -4.51 -12.78
CA GLN A 124 -5.16 -3.37 -13.60
C GLN A 124 -6.08 -3.22 -14.81
N ARG A 125 -6.41 -4.32 -15.47
CA ARG A 125 -7.32 -4.30 -16.62
C ARG A 125 -8.71 -3.80 -16.23
N ASN A 126 -9.23 -4.26 -15.11
CA ASN A 126 -10.57 -3.87 -14.68
C ASN A 126 -10.64 -2.39 -14.28
N ILE A 127 -9.60 -1.89 -13.64
CA ILE A 127 -9.52 -0.46 -13.32
C ILE A 127 -9.42 0.36 -14.61
N SER A 128 -8.58 -0.05 -15.54
CA SER A 128 -8.38 0.64 -16.80
C SER A 128 -9.65 0.68 -17.65
N SER A 129 -10.47 -0.36 -17.60
CA SER A 129 -11.72 -0.43 -18.35
C SER A 129 -12.90 0.19 -17.59
N GLN A 130 -12.65 0.74 -16.41
CA GLN A 130 -13.69 1.33 -15.56
C GLN A 130 -14.80 0.32 -15.23
N TYR A 131 -14.39 -0.89 -14.86
CA TYR A 131 -15.31 -1.99 -14.53
C TYR A 131 -16.30 -1.63 -13.42
N TYR A 132 -15.87 -0.81 -12.50
CA TYR A 132 -16.74 -0.31 -11.43
C TYR A 132 -17.85 0.61 -12.04
#